data_3be50d1fe0ac4ecc514becbdef42449d
#
_entry.id   3be50d1fe0ac4ecc514becbdef42449d
#
_cell.length_a   1.000
_cell.length_b   1.000
_cell.length_c   1.000
_cell.angle_alpha   90.00
_cell.angle_beta   90.00
_cell.angle_gamma   90.00
#
_symmetry.space_group_name_H-M   'P 1'
#
loop_
_entity.id
_entity.type
_entity.pdbx_description
1 polymer ?
#
loop_
_entity_poly.entity_id
_entity_poly.type
_entity_poly.pdbx_seq_one_letter_code
_entity_poly.pdbx_strand_id
1 'polypeptide(L)'
;EKEAIEYGKDIIRTIVHYMEAAPVVAMVWEGNASVAVVTKLVGTTEPTTSDVGTIRGDFTVDSYSHSSYENRSVRNLIHCSESPEEAEREIALWFTEDEIMKYTTAQERIMYDVNLDGTNE
;
A
#
# COMPACT_ATOMS: atom_id res chain seq x y z
N GLU A 1 -0.26 -4.93 31.60
CA GLU A 1 -1.33 -4.21 30.86
C GLU A 1 -0.93 -2.74 30.60
N LYS A 2 -0.49 -1.97 31.59
CA LYS A 2 -0.02 -0.58 31.42
C LYS A 2 1.21 -0.50 30.51
N GLU A 3 2.21 -1.35 30.69
CA GLU A 3 3.42 -1.42 29.86
C GLU A 3 3.10 -1.76 28.39
N ALA A 4 2.15 -2.67 28.14
CA ALA A 4 1.73 -3.01 26.79
C ALA A 4 1.02 -1.83 26.07
N ILE A 5 0.25 -1.04 26.81
CA ILE A 5 -0.42 0.16 26.28
C ILE A 5 0.62 1.25 25.98
N GLU A 6 1.63 1.43 26.81
CA GLU A 6 2.68 2.42 26.60
C GLU A 6 3.58 2.05 25.41
N TYR A 7 3.94 0.78 25.28
CA TYR A 7 4.67 0.24 24.12
C TYR A 7 3.87 0.44 22.80
N GLY A 8 2.55 0.17 22.83
CA GLY A 8 1.69 0.44 21.68
C GLY A 8 1.64 1.92 21.27
N LYS A 9 1.62 2.84 22.23
CA LYS A 9 1.67 4.29 21.96
C LYS A 9 3.01 4.72 21.36
N ASP A 10 4.12 4.14 21.79
CA ASP A 10 5.44 4.44 21.25
C ASP A 10 5.57 3.95 19.80
N ILE A 11 5.03 2.77 19.48
CA ILE A 11 4.98 2.28 18.08
C ILE A 11 4.17 3.24 17.20
N ILE A 12 2.97 3.62 17.61
CA ILE A 12 2.12 4.54 16.85
C ILE A 12 2.87 5.87 16.64
N ARG A 13 3.50 6.41 17.67
CA ARG A 13 4.27 7.66 17.57
C ARG A 13 5.40 7.57 16.54
N THR A 14 6.14 6.46 16.49
CA THR A 14 7.21 6.27 15.51
C THR A 14 6.68 6.13 14.08
N ILE A 15 5.51 5.50 13.90
CA ILE A 15 4.83 5.40 12.60
C ILE A 15 4.37 6.78 12.14
N VAL A 16 3.69 7.55 13.00
CA VAL A 16 3.23 8.91 12.69
C VAL A 16 4.42 9.79 12.31
N HIS A 17 5.50 9.76 13.08
CA HIS A 17 6.71 10.52 12.77
C HIS A 17 7.31 10.16 11.41
N TYR A 18 7.25 8.88 11.02
CA TYR A 18 7.69 8.45 9.70
C TYR A 18 6.77 8.96 8.59
N MET A 19 5.46 8.89 8.79
CA MET A 19 4.46 9.34 7.81
C MET A 19 4.49 10.87 7.59
N GLU A 20 4.87 11.63 8.62
CA GLU A 20 4.98 13.10 8.57
C GLU A 20 6.35 13.60 8.04
N ALA A 21 7.30 12.71 7.77
CA ALA A 21 8.67 13.08 7.43
C ALA A 21 8.79 13.82 6.07
N ALA A 22 7.87 13.57 5.14
CA ALA A 22 7.81 14.18 3.82
C ALA A 22 6.40 14.07 3.21
N PRO A 23 6.10 14.85 2.16
CA PRO A 23 4.89 14.66 1.38
C PRO A 23 4.79 13.23 0.83
N VAL A 24 3.57 12.68 0.82
CA VAL A 24 3.26 11.36 0.26
C VAL A 24 2.42 11.49 -1.00
N VAL A 25 2.52 10.50 -1.89
CA VAL A 25 1.64 10.36 -3.06
C VAL A 25 0.62 9.29 -2.75
N ALA A 26 -0.66 9.66 -2.68
CA ALA A 26 -1.76 8.72 -2.55
C ALA A 26 -2.29 8.33 -3.92
N MET A 27 -2.63 7.05 -4.11
CA MET A 27 -3.13 6.51 -5.39
C MET A 27 -4.29 5.55 -5.14
N VAL A 28 -5.26 5.55 -6.04
CA VAL A 28 -6.31 4.53 -6.11
C VAL A 28 -6.06 3.67 -7.35
N TRP A 29 -5.98 2.36 -7.17
CA TRP A 29 -5.76 1.40 -8.24
C TRP A 29 -6.98 0.49 -8.38
N GLU A 30 -7.51 0.42 -9.59
CA GLU A 30 -8.65 -0.43 -9.95
C GLU A 30 -8.21 -1.51 -10.93
N GLY A 31 -8.76 -2.72 -10.80
CA GLY A 31 -8.51 -3.83 -11.70
C GLY A 31 -8.85 -5.18 -11.11
N ASN A 32 -8.72 -6.24 -11.90
CA ASN A 32 -8.97 -7.60 -11.45
C ASN A 32 -7.99 -7.99 -10.33
N ALA A 33 -8.56 -8.38 -9.17
CA ALA A 33 -7.80 -8.74 -7.98
C ALA A 33 -6.75 -7.67 -7.56
N SER A 34 -7.09 -6.38 -7.71
CA SER A 34 -6.16 -5.25 -7.52
C SER A 34 -5.41 -5.30 -6.19
N VAL A 35 -6.09 -5.59 -5.07
CA VAL A 35 -5.45 -5.70 -3.74
C VAL A 35 -4.35 -6.76 -3.75
N ALA A 36 -4.64 -7.97 -4.24
CA ALA A 36 -3.65 -9.06 -4.28
C ALA A 36 -2.48 -8.74 -5.22
N VAL A 37 -2.76 -8.12 -6.36
CA VAL A 37 -1.72 -7.72 -7.34
C VAL A 37 -0.82 -6.64 -6.74
N VAL A 38 -1.41 -5.61 -6.13
CA VAL A 38 -0.64 -4.51 -5.51
C VAL A 38 0.19 -5.02 -4.34
N THR A 39 -0.38 -5.84 -3.46
CA THR A 39 0.36 -6.46 -2.34
C THR A 39 1.57 -7.27 -2.83
N LYS A 40 1.40 -8.03 -3.92
CA LYS A 40 2.49 -8.78 -4.55
C LYS A 40 3.58 -7.87 -5.12
N LEU A 41 3.22 -6.75 -5.74
CA LEU A 41 4.18 -5.78 -6.29
C LEU A 41 4.93 -5.02 -5.19
N VAL A 42 4.25 -4.71 -4.09
CA VAL A 42 4.84 -3.99 -2.95
C VAL A 42 5.83 -4.84 -2.18
N GLY A 43 5.54 -6.11 -1.97
CA GLY A 43 6.35 -7.01 -1.16
C GLY A 43 5.97 -7.02 0.33
N THR A 44 6.70 -7.81 1.12
CA THR A 44 6.46 -7.97 2.57
C THR A 44 6.70 -6.66 3.33
N THR A 45 6.12 -6.53 4.51
CA THR A 45 6.24 -5.30 5.34
C THR A 45 7.68 -5.01 5.73
N GLU A 46 8.49 -6.04 5.95
CA GLU A 46 9.92 -5.93 6.23
C GLU A 46 10.73 -6.01 4.93
N PRO A 47 11.41 -4.93 4.50
CA PRO A 47 12.11 -4.90 3.21
C PRO A 47 13.13 -6.02 3.00
N THR A 48 13.93 -6.34 4.03
CA THR A 48 14.96 -7.39 3.93
C THR A 48 14.41 -8.79 3.68
N THR A 49 13.12 -9.02 3.90
CA THR A 49 12.42 -10.29 3.61
C THR A 49 11.58 -10.24 2.34
N SER A 50 11.57 -9.08 1.67
CA SER A 50 10.84 -8.90 0.40
C SER A 50 11.63 -9.48 -0.76
N ASP A 51 10.93 -10.14 -1.67
CA ASP A 51 11.53 -10.72 -2.87
C ASP A 51 12.08 -9.62 -3.81
N VAL A 52 13.15 -9.98 -4.54
CA VAL A 52 13.66 -9.17 -5.64
C VAL A 52 12.57 -8.99 -6.71
N GLY A 53 12.46 -7.78 -7.25
CA GLY A 53 11.39 -7.40 -8.18
C GLY A 53 10.16 -6.82 -7.50
N THR A 54 10.12 -6.75 -6.18
CA THR A 54 9.11 -6.00 -5.43
C THR A 54 9.61 -4.59 -5.11
N ILE A 55 8.69 -3.65 -4.86
CA ILE A 55 9.07 -2.26 -4.52
C ILE A 55 9.94 -2.24 -3.26
N ARG A 56 9.53 -2.95 -2.22
CA ARG A 56 10.30 -2.98 -0.95
C ARG A 56 11.61 -3.73 -1.08
N GLY A 57 11.65 -4.82 -1.86
CA GLY A 57 12.88 -5.59 -2.07
C GLY A 57 13.93 -4.86 -2.89
N ASP A 58 13.52 -4.06 -3.87
CA ASP A 58 14.44 -3.40 -4.80
C ASP A 58 14.89 -2.01 -4.34
N PHE A 59 14.06 -1.28 -3.57
CA PHE A 59 14.29 0.14 -3.28
C PHE A 59 14.60 0.45 -1.82
N THR A 60 14.60 -0.54 -0.92
CA THR A 60 15.00 -0.37 0.48
C THR A 60 15.59 -1.64 1.06
N VAL A 61 16.40 -1.48 2.12
CA VAL A 61 17.11 -2.58 2.81
C VAL A 61 16.89 -2.58 4.33
N ASP A 62 15.86 -1.91 4.80
CA ASP A 62 15.61 -1.79 6.23
C ASP A 62 14.98 -3.07 6.81
N SER A 63 15.15 -3.28 8.13
CA SER A 63 14.64 -4.44 8.86
C SER A 63 14.05 -4.06 10.22
N TYR A 64 13.20 -4.94 10.77
CA TYR A 64 12.67 -4.75 12.12
C TYR A 64 13.77 -4.73 13.18
N SER A 65 14.81 -5.56 13.04
CA SER A 65 15.92 -5.58 13.99
C SER A 65 16.69 -4.26 14.00
N HIS A 66 16.98 -3.71 12.82
CA HIS A 66 17.68 -2.43 12.70
C HIS A 66 16.83 -1.26 13.17
N SER A 67 15.57 -1.21 12.77
CA SER A 67 14.63 -0.16 13.18
C SER A 67 14.38 -0.16 14.70
N SER A 68 14.30 -1.35 15.33
CA SER A 68 14.18 -1.49 16.78
C SER A 68 15.44 -1.02 17.50
N TYR A 69 16.63 -1.35 16.99
CA TYR A 69 17.90 -0.87 17.55
C TYR A 69 17.98 0.65 17.53
N GLU A 70 17.49 1.29 16.47
CA GLU A 70 17.46 2.75 16.32
C GLU A 70 16.23 3.42 16.96
N ASN A 71 15.35 2.64 17.59
CA ASN A 71 14.13 3.11 18.25
C ASN A 71 13.22 3.94 17.31
N ARG A 72 13.02 3.46 16.10
CA ARG A 72 12.20 4.08 15.05
C ARG A 72 11.31 3.07 14.32
N SER A 73 10.40 3.54 13.48
CA SER A 73 9.64 2.70 12.56
C SER A 73 10.51 2.18 11.41
N VAL A 74 10.17 1.00 10.89
CA VAL A 74 10.81 0.43 9.70
C VAL A 74 10.57 1.33 8.47
N ARG A 75 11.60 1.54 7.66
CA ARG A 75 11.56 2.38 6.45
C ARG A 75 11.20 1.52 5.23
N ASN A 76 9.92 1.28 5.04
CA ASN A 76 9.41 0.37 4.01
C ASN A 76 8.79 1.05 2.77
N LEU A 77 8.96 2.37 2.63
CA LEU A 77 8.67 3.22 1.46
C LEU A 77 7.19 3.41 1.09
N ILE A 78 6.39 2.36 1.14
CA ILE A 78 5.03 2.35 0.60
C ILE A 78 4.10 1.58 1.54
N HIS A 79 2.87 2.08 1.67
CA HIS A 79 1.74 1.38 2.25
C HIS A 79 0.82 0.87 1.12
N CYS A 80 0.15 -0.24 1.33
CA CYS A 80 -0.97 -0.70 0.51
C CYS A 80 -1.99 -1.40 1.40
N SER A 81 -3.26 -1.29 1.04
CA SER A 81 -4.35 -1.98 1.74
C SER A 81 -4.22 -3.49 1.57
N GLU A 82 -4.42 -4.24 2.65
CA GLU A 82 -4.26 -5.71 2.67
C GLU A 82 -5.56 -6.47 2.34
N SER A 83 -6.71 -5.78 2.36
CA SER A 83 -8.01 -6.35 2.00
C SER A 83 -8.88 -5.36 1.22
N PRO A 84 -9.91 -5.84 0.48
CA PRO A 84 -10.88 -4.95 -0.17
C PRO A 84 -11.59 -4.02 0.81
N GLU A 85 -11.98 -4.51 1.99
CA GLU A 85 -12.65 -3.72 3.02
C GLU A 85 -11.74 -2.62 3.58
N GLU A 86 -10.45 -2.92 3.72
CA GLU A 86 -9.47 -1.92 4.12
C GLU A 86 -9.25 -0.89 3.02
N ALA A 87 -9.17 -1.32 1.75
CA ALA A 87 -9.06 -0.44 0.61
C ALA A 87 -10.23 0.55 0.52
N GLU A 88 -11.46 0.08 0.65
CA GLU A 88 -12.65 0.94 0.66
C GLU A 88 -12.60 1.99 1.78
N ARG A 89 -12.23 1.57 2.99
CA ARG A 89 -12.09 2.46 4.14
C ARG A 89 -10.99 3.51 3.94
N GLU A 90 -9.84 3.10 3.43
CA GLU A 90 -8.71 4.00 3.22
C GLU A 90 -8.94 4.94 2.05
N ILE A 91 -9.60 4.49 0.97
CA ILE A 91 -10.01 5.37 -0.14
C ILE A 91 -10.94 6.48 0.39
N ALA A 92 -11.96 6.12 1.17
CA ALA A 92 -12.88 7.10 1.75
C ALA A 92 -12.21 8.07 2.76
N LEU A 93 -11.07 7.68 3.34
CA LEU A 93 -10.28 8.53 4.23
C LEU A 93 -9.46 9.57 3.44
N TRP A 94 -8.89 9.17 2.30
CA TRP A 94 -7.93 9.99 1.54
C TRP A 94 -8.55 10.77 0.39
N PHE A 95 -9.67 10.29 -0.17
CA PHE A 95 -10.28 10.84 -1.38
C PHE A 95 -11.78 11.09 -1.20
N THR A 96 -12.26 12.12 -1.85
CA THR A 96 -13.69 12.32 -2.12
C THR A 96 -14.08 11.61 -3.39
N GLU A 97 -15.38 11.34 -3.60
CA GLU A 97 -15.88 10.69 -4.83
C GLU A 97 -15.53 11.50 -6.10
N ASP A 98 -15.50 12.81 -6.02
CA ASP A 98 -15.19 13.70 -7.14
C ASP A 98 -13.72 13.68 -7.55
N GLU A 99 -12.82 13.21 -6.67
CA GLU A 99 -11.39 13.08 -6.95
C GLU A 99 -11.06 11.76 -7.64
N ILE A 100 -12.00 10.79 -7.64
CA ILE A 100 -11.80 9.49 -8.27
C ILE A 100 -12.27 9.55 -9.73
N MET A 101 -11.29 9.59 -10.64
CA MET A 101 -11.52 9.66 -12.08
C MET A 101 -12.00 8.30 -12.63
N LYS A 102 -13.15 8.29 -13.31
CA LYS A 102 -13.65 7.10 -14.03
C LYS A 102 -13.26 7.20 -15.51
N TYR A 103 -12.48 6.26 -15.97
CA TYR A 103 -12.09 6.15 -17.39
C TYR A 103 -11.82 4.69 -17.74
N THR A 104 -11.88 4.35 -19.01
CA THR A 104 -11.57 3.01 -19.53
C THR A 104 -10.28 3.08 -20.33
N THR A 105 -9.31 2.26 -19.99
CA THR A 105 -8.05 2.16 -20.75
C THR A 105 -8.20 1.27 -21.99
N ALA A 106 -7.27 1.41 -22.96
CA ALA A 106 -7.26 0.53 -24.13
C ALA A 106 -7.00 -0.94 -23.73
N GLN A 107 -6.21 -1.18 -22.67
CA GLN A 107 -5.97 -2.53 -22.16
C GLN A 107 -7.22 -3.16 -21.57
N GLU A 108 -8.04 -2.41 -20.86
CA GLU A 108 -9.30 -2.92 -20.28
C GLU A 108 -10.26 -3.39 -21.35
N ARG A 109 -10.35 -2.69 -22.47
CA ARG A 109 -11.16 -3.12 -23.62
C ARG A 109 -10.71 -4.46 -24.16
N ILE A 110 -9.40 -4.72 -24.22
CA ILE A 110 -8.86 -5.99 -24.70
C ILE A 110 -9.01 -7.10 -23.66
N MET A 111 -8.92 -6.77 -22.37
CA MET A 111 -8.95 -7.77 -21.29
C MET A 111 -10.35 -8.20 -20.90
N TYR A 112 -11.34 -7.30 -21.01
CA TYR A 112 -12.70 -7.51 -20.49
C TYR A 112 -13.78 -7.52 -21.58
N ASP A 113 -13.45 -7.18 -22.81
CA ASP A 113 -14.34 -7.31 -23.97
C ASP A 113 -14.09 -8.67 -24.63
N VAL A 114 -14.87 -9.67 -24.22
CA VAL A 114 -14.70 -11.06 -24.64
C VAL A 114 -14.88 -11.24 -26.15
N ASN A 115 -15.78 -10.45 -26.76
CA ASN A 115 -16.10 -10.51 -28.18
C ASN A 115 -15.28 -9.56 -29.04
N LEU A 116 -14.56 -8.66 -28.43
CA LEU A 116 -13.85 -7.54 -29.08
C LEU A 116 -14.80 -6.65 -29.92
N ASP A 117 -16.02 -6.50 -29.46
CA ASP A 117 -17.04 -5.69 -30.13
C ASP A 117 -17.16 -4.25 -29.60
N GLY A 118 -16.36 -3.93 -28.62
CA GLY A 118 -16.31 -2.60 -27.98
C GLY A 118 -17.25 -2.44 -26.78
N THR A 119 -17.87 -3.53 -26.33
CA THR A 119 -18.70 -3.55 -25.11
C THR A 119 -18.05 -4.38 -24.01
N ASN A 120 -18.11 -3.91 -22.76
CA ASN A 120 -17.66 -4.70 -21.61
C ASN A 120 -18.79 -5.65 -21.20
N GLU A 121 -18.51 -6.93 -21.09
CA GLU A 121 -19.44 -7.98 -20.65
C GLU A 121 -19.29 -8.32 -19.17
#